data_0e0a55021ea0cf3f6344d5bbd5bf74b5
#
_entry.id   0e0a55021ea0cf3f6344d5bbd5bf74b5
#
_cell.length_a   1.000
_cell.length_b   1.000
_cell.length_c   1.000
_cell.angle_alpha   90.00
_cell.angle_beta   90.00
_cell.angle_gamma   90.00
#
_symmetry.space_group_name_H-M   'P 1'
#
loop_
_entity.id
_entity.type
_entity.pdbx_description
1 polymer ?
#
loop_
_entity_poly.entity_id
_entity_poly.type
_entity_poly.pdbx_seq_one_letter_code
_entity_poly.pdbx_strand_id
1 'polypeptide(L)'
;MPNQQNLGMIKNPSVGTGNVKGPQLNDRDILNDVLATQKYLTDGFNIFAREASYERLHGVTMSVLNETHQAARDTYNLMFKKGWYKLTSATRDSVDQTQQQFTNYQSQFPYQNQELH
;
A
#
# COMPACT_ATOMS: atom_id res chain seq x y z
N MET A 1 1.11 -27.95 -18.09
CA MET A 1 0.12 -27.40 -17.13
C MET A 1 0.76 -26.30 -16.32
N PRO A 2 0.14 -25.16 -16.23
CA PRO A 2 0.65 -24.16 -15.31
C PRO A 2 0.60 -24.70 -13.89
N ASN A 3 1.66 -24.49 -13.17
CA ASN A 3 1.75 -24.86 -11.76
C ASN A 3 0.73 -24.03 -10.97
N GLN A 4 -0.15 -24.69 -10.23
CA GLN A 4 -1.19 -24.02 -9.44
C GLN A 4 -0.60 -23.04 -8.41
N GLN A 5 0.65 -23.27 -7.98
CA GLN A 5 1.33 -22.39 -7.04
C GLN A 5 1.62 -20.99 -7.64
N ASN A 6 1.60 -20.87 -8.97
CA ASN A 6 1.87 -19.61 -9.66
C ASN A 6 0.60 -18.90 -10.11
N LEU A 7 -0.59 -19.49 -9.84
CA LEU A 7 -1.86 -18.85 -10.15
C LEU A 7 -2.06 -17.62 -9.26
N GLY A 8 -2.31 -16.48 -9.89
CA GLY A 8 -2.49 -15.22 -9.19
C GLY A 8 -1.21 -14.44 -8.93
N MET A 9 -0.06 -15.01 -9.25
CA MET A 9 1.20 -14.29 -9.10
C MET A 9 1.43 -13.36 -10.28
N ILE A 10 1.73 -12.11 -9.98
CA ILE A 10 2.06 -11.12 -11.00
C ILE A 10 3.55 -11.17 -11.23
N LYS A 11 3.95 -11.42 -12.48
CA LYS A 11 5.35 -11.51 -12.84
C LYS A 11 5.99 -10.13 -12.82
N ASN A 12 7.17 -10.03 -12.24
CA ASN A 12 7.94 -8.80 -12.24
C ASN A 12 8.38 -8.45 -13.67
N PRO A 13 8.34 -7.16 -14.05
CA PRO A 13 8.66 -6.75 -15.41
C PRO A 13 10.12 -6.93 -15.80
N SER A 14 11.02 -6.93 -14.86
CA SER A 14 12.44 -7.19 -15.13
C SER A 14 13.08 -7.86 -13.94
N VAL A 15 14.01 -8.75 -14.21
CA VAL A 15 14.76 -9.42 -13.16
C VAL A 15 16.22 -9.03 -13.30
N GLY A 16 16.61 -8.00 -12.58
CA GLY A 16 18.04 -7.81 -12.34
C GLY A 16 18.47 -8.79 -11.26
N THR A 17 19.33 -9.71 -11.62
CA THR A 17 19.92 -10.60 -10.64
C THR A 17 21.03 -9.89 -9.89
N GLY A 18 20.66 -9.05 -8.94
CA GLY A 18 21.63 -8.56 -7.99
C GLY A 18 21.91 -9.63 -6.95
N ASN A 19 22.82 -10.51 -7.21
CA ASN A 19 23.29 -11.47 -6.22
C ASN A 19 24.30 -10.79 -5.29
N VAL A 20 23.83 -9.95 -4.41
CA VAL A 20 24.68 -9.47 -3.33
C VAL A 20 24.41 -10.37 -2.13
N LYS A 21 25.31 -11.32 -1.92
CA LYS A 21 25.32 -12.15 -0.73
C LYS A 21 26.42 -11.63 0.17
N GLY A 22 26.09 -11.35 1.41
CA GLY A 22 27.08 -10.93 2.39
C GLY A 22 26.50 -9.95 3.40
N PRO A 23 27.30 -9.52 4.39
CA PRO A 23 26.83 -8.65 5.46
C PRO A 23 26.63 -7.19 5.02
N GLN A 24 27.01 -6.85 3.80
CA GLN A 24 26.85 -5.47 3.31
C GLN A 24 25.42 -5.22 2.85
N LEU A 25 24.91 -4.04 3.21
CA LEU A 25 23.61 -3.58 2.73
C LEU A 25 23.68 -3.33 1.22
N ASN A 26 22.74 -3.92 0.50
CA ASN A 26 22.57 -3.68 -0.93
C ASN A 26 21.35 -2.78 -1.17
N ASP A 27 21.13 -2.40 -2.41
CA ASP A 27 20.03 -1.52 -2.78
C ASP A 27 18.67 -2.10 -2.40
N ARG A 28 18.52 -3.41 -2.52
CA ARG A 28 17.29 -4.10 -2.12
C ARG A 28 17.04 -3.96 -0.63
N ASP A 29 18.07 -4.15 0.19
CA ASP A 29 17.95 -4.04 1.65
C ASP A 29 17.60 -2.61 2.04
N ILE A 30 18.22 -1.62 1.38
CA ILE A 30 17.94 -0.21 1.62
C ILE A 30 16.48 0.12 1.28
N LEU A 31 16.00 -0.33 0.12
CA LEU A 31 14.60 -0.07 -0.27
C LEU A 31 13.60 -0.79 0.63
N ASN A 32 13.92 -2.00 1.09
CA ASN A 32 13.09 -2.70 2.08
C ASN A 32 12.97 -1.90 3.37
N ASP A 33 14.08 -1.33 3.84
CA ASP A 33 14.09 -0.53 5.05
C ASP A 33 13.31 0.78 4.85
N VAL A 34 13.50 1.43 3.72
CA VAL A 34 12.74 2.64 3.36
C VAL A 34 11.24 2.35 3.34
N LEU A 35 10.82 1.27 2.69
CA LEU A 35 9.40 0.90 2.64
C LEU A 35 8.84 0.58 4.03
N ALA A 36 9.57 -0.15 4.85
CA ALA A 36 9.16 -0.45 6.21
C ALA A 36 9.00 0.83 7.04
N THR A 37 9.93 1.76 6.89
CA THR A 37 9.87 3.06 7.56
C THR A 37 8.66 3.87 7.11
N GLN A 38 8.39 3.90 5.81
CA GLN A 38 7.23 4.60 5.26
C GLN A 38 5.91 4.02 5.79
N LYS A 39 5.82 2.71 5.90
CA LYS A 39 4.65 2.03 6.49
C LYS A 39 4.47 2.43 7.95
N TYR A 40 5.56 2.44 8.69
CA TYR A 40 5.54 2.85 10.10
C TYR A 40 5.11 4.31 10.25
N LEU A 41 5.65 5.21 9.44
CA LEU A 41 5.29 6.62 9.45
C LEU A 41 3.81 6.83 9.10
N THR A 42 3.31 6.08 8.12
CA THR A 42 1.91 6.16 7.72
C THR A 42 0.98 5.82 8.88
N ASP A 43 1.30 4.76 9.62
CA ASP A 43 0.53 4.35 10.79
C ASP A 43 0.56 5.44 11.87
N GLY A 44 1.74 6.01 12.14
CA GLY A 44 1.90 7.08 13.12
C GLY A 44 1.14 8.34 12.74
N PHE A 45 1.23 8.78 11.50
CA PHE A 45 0.51 9.95 11.03
C PHE A 45 -1.00 9.73 11.00
N ASN A 46 -1.45 8.50 10.74
CA ASN A 46 -2.88 8.18 10.80
C ASN A 46 -3.42 8.36 12.23
N ILE A 47 -2.70 7.87 13.22
CA ILE A 47 -3.05 8.07 14.63
C ILE A 47 -3.05 9.56 14.97
N PHE A 48 -2.02 10.27 14.56
CA PHE A 48 -1.90 11.70 14.82
C PHE A 48 -3.06 12.48 14.20
N ALA A 49 -3.42 12.17 12.96
CA ALA A 49 -4.55 12.82 12.27
C ALA A 49 -5.85 12.61 13.02
N ARG A 50 -6.06 11.40 13.53
CA ARG A 50 -7.27 11.06 14.30
C ARG A 50 -7.35 11.85 15.62
N GLU A 51 -6.21 12.07 16.26
CA GLU A 51 -6.13 12.71 17.57
C GLU A 51 -5.99 14.25 17.49
N ALA A 52 -5.67 14.79 16.32
CA ALA A 52 -5.47 16.23 16.15
C ALA A 52 -6.78 16.98 16.28
N SER A 53 -6.89 17.83 17.31
CA SER A 53 -8.11 18.56 17.63
C SER A 53 -8.21 19.90 16.89
N TYR A 54 -7.09 20.49 16.50
CA TYR A 54 -7.08 21.72 15.73
C TYR A 54 -7.30 21.44 14.26
N GLU A 55 -8.28 22.10 13.67
CA GLU A 55 -8.62 21.90 12.26
C GLU A 55 -7.42 22.11 11.33
N ARG A 56 -6.66 23.18 11.57
CA ARG A 56 -5.47 23.49 10.77
C ARG A 56 -4.41 22.40 10.89
N LEU A 57 -4.14 21.95 12.11
CA LEU A 57 -3.18 20.88 12.36
C LEU A 57 -3.66 19.58 11.73
N HIS A 58 -4.94 19.28 11.86
CA HIS A 58 -5.54 18.11 11.23
C HIS A 58 -5.35 18.15 9.71
N GLY A 59 -5.61 19.29 9.08
CA GLY A 59 -5.44 19.45 7.63
C GLY A 59 -4.00 19.23 7.16
N VAL A 60 -3.03 19.81 7.86
CA VAL A 60 -1.61 19.60 7.55
C VAL A 60 -1.23 18.14 7.74
N THR A 61 -1.69 17.52 8.80
CA THR A 61 -1.40 16.10 9.08
C THR A 61 -1.98 15.20 7.99
N MET A 62 -3.18 15.49 7.52
CA MET A 62 -3.79 14.73 6.42
C MET A 62 -2.98 14.87 5.13
N SER A 63 -2.45 16.06 4.85
CA SER A 63 -1.59 16.27 3.68
C SER A 63 -0.30 15.45 3.78
N VAL A 64 0.34 15.47 4.95
CA VAL A 64 1.56 14.67 5.20
C VAL A 64 1.25 13.17 5.10
N LEU A 65 0.12 12.74 5.64
CA LEU A 65 -0.30 11.34 5.56
C LEU A 65 -0.48 10.90 4.10
N ASN A 66 -1.11 11.71 3.26
CA ASN A 66 -1.27 11.42 1.84
C ASN A 66 0.09 11.33 1.14
N GLU A 67 1.02 12.22 1.46
CA GLU A 67 2.37 12.19 0.89
C GLU A 67 3.14 10.94 1.30
N THR A 68 3.01 10.50 2.56
CA THR A 68 3.67 9.26 3.01
C THR A 68 3.07 8.03 2.33
N HIS A 69 1.77 7.99 2.12
CA HIS A 69 1.15 6.93 1.33
C HIS A 69 1.67 6.91 -0.10
N GLN A 70 1.78 8.07 -0.73
CA GLN A 70 2.30 8.15 -2.09
C GLN A 70 3.76 7.70 -2.16
N ALA A 71 4.58 8.13 -1.19
CA ALA A 71 5.97 7.72 -1.11
C ALA A 71 6.11 6.20 -0.95
N ALA A 72 5.30 5.58 -0.10
CA ALA A 72 5.29 4.14 0.06
C ALA A 72 4.88 3.43 -1.23
N ARG A 73 3.89 3.97 -1.92
CA ARG A 73 3.42 3.42 -3.19
C ARG A 73 4.49 3.51 -4.26
N ASP A 74 5.18 4.64 -4.36
CA ASP A 74 6.27 4.83 -5.33
C ASP A 74 7.42 3.86 -5.03
N THR A 75 7.75 3.67 -3.76
CA THR A 75 8.81 2.75 -3.34
C THR A 75 8.48 1.31 -3.71
N TYR A 76 7.27 0.84 -3.40
CA TYR A 76 6.94 -0.55 -3.73
C TYR A 76 6.82 -0.75 -5.25
N ASN A 77 6.38 0.24 -6.00
CA ASN A 77 6.34 0.16 -7.46
C ASN A 77 7.76 0.02 -8.02
N LEU A 78 8.71 0.77 -7.49
CA LEU A 78 10.12 0.65 -7.87
C LEU A 78 10.66 -0.75 -7.54
N MET A 79 10.37 -1.23 -6.35
CA MET A 79 10.79 -2.57 -5.92
C MET A 79 10.17 -3.66 -6.79
N PHE A 80 8.92 -3.51 -7.17
CA PHE A 80 8.26 -4.44 -8.07
C PHE A 80 8.95 -4.47 -9.44
N LYS A 81 9.27 -3.30 -10.00
CA LYS A 81 9.99 -3.21 -11.29
C LYS A 81 11.35 -3.88 -11.24
N LYS A 82 12.01 -3.84 -10.08
CA LYS A 82 13.32 -4.45 -9.90
C LYS A 82 13.25 -5.94 -9.53
N GLY A 83 12.06 -6.49 -9.41
CA GLY A 83 11.89 -7.90 -9.05
C GLY A 83 12.01 -8.18 -7.55
N TRP A 84 12.00 -7.15 -6.72
CA TRP A 84 12.23 -7.26 -5.27
C TRP A 84 10.94 -7.28 -4.45
N TYR A 85 9.81 -7.14 -5.09
CA TYR A 85 8.51 -7.17 -4.44
C TYR A 85 7.56 -8.04 -5.26
N LYS A 86 6.92 -9.00 -4.60
CA LYS A 86 5.99 -9.91 -5.25
C LYS A 86 4.57 -9.41 -5.07
N LEU A 87 3.81 -9.49 -6.14
CA LEU A 87 2.39 -9.21 -6.13
C LEU A 87 1.63 -10.46 -6.55
N THR A 88 0.47 -10.65 -5.93
CA THR A 88 -0.47 -11.71 -6.30
C THR A 88 -1.76 -11.03 -6.77
N SER A 89 -2.21 -11.38 -7.97
CA SER A 89 -3.46 -10.80 -8.46
C SER A 89 -4.64 -11.36 -7.67
N ALA A 90 -5.55 -10.48 -7.28
CA ALA A 90 -6.82 -10.90 -6.74
C ALA A 90 -7.71 -11.41 -7.88
N THR A 91 -8.55 -12.40 -7.59
CA THR A 91 -9.54 -12.84 -8.55
C THR A 91 -10.59 -11.74 -8.73
N ARG A 92 -11.18 -11.66 -9.93
CA ARG A 92 -12.24 -10.69 -10.19
C ARG A 92 -13.41 -10.89 -9.22
N ASP A 93 -13.77 -12.13 -8.96
CA ASP A 93 -14.85 -12.46 -8.02
C ASP A 93 -14.54 -11.94 -6.62
N SER A 94 -13.30 -12.09 -6.17
CA SER A 94 -12.87 -11.60 -4.85
C SER A 94 -12.95 -10.07 -4.78
N VAL A 95 -12.53 -9.37 -5.83
CA VAL A 95 -12.63 -7.90 -5.91
C VAL A 95 -14.09 -7.47 -5.89
N ASP A 96 -14.93 -8.11 -6.71
CA ASP A 96 -16.36 -7.78 -6.80
C ASP A 96 -17.07 -8.04 -5.47
N GLN A 97 -16.79 -9.15 -4.81
CA GLN A 97 -17.36 -9.47 -3.50
C GLN A 97 -16.95 -8.45 -2.45
N THR A 98 -15.69 -8.07 -2.42
CA THR A 98 -15.19 -7.07 -1.48
C THR A 98 -15.87 -5.72 -1.73
N GLN A 99 -15.95 -5.31 -2.98
CA GLN A 99 -16.61 -4.06 -3.35
C GLN A 99 -18.10 -4.08 -2.92
N GLN A 100 -18.78 -5.18 -3.18
CA GLN A 100 -20.18 -5.35 -2.80
C GLN A 100 -20.35 -5.29 -1.29
N GLN A 101 -19.47 -5.93 -0.54
CA GLN A 101 -19.49 -5.93 0.91
C GLN A 101 -19.37 -4.52 1.47
N PHE A 102 -18.39 -3.75 0.99
CA PHE A 102 -18.21 -2.37 1.46
C PHE A 102 -19.33 -1.44 1.00
N THR A 103 -19.90 -1.67 -0.17
CA THR A 103 -21.08 -0.94 -0.62
C THR A 103 -22.27 -1.19 0.31
N ASN A 104 -22.45 -2.45 0.73
CA ASN A 104 -23.50 -2.80 1.69
C ASN A 104 -23.25 -2.17 3.05
N TYR A 105 -22.01 -2.14 3.51
CA TYR A 105 -21.68 -1.48 4.78
C TYR A 105 -21.95 0.02 4.73
N GLN A 106 -21.72 0.64 3.59
CA GLN A 106 -21.97 2.06 3.40
C GLN A 106 -23.44 2.42 3.65
N SER A 107 -24.37 1.53 3.30
CA SER A 107 -25.80 1.74 3.50
C SER A 107 -26.19 1.75 4.98
N GLN A 108 -25.32 1.25 5.86
CA GLN A 108 -25.57 1.23 7.32
C GLN A 108 -25.17 2.53 8.01
N PHE A 109 -24.46 3.41 7.32
CA PHE A 109 -24.09 4.70 7.90
C PHE A 109 -25.29 5.63 7.93
N PRO A 110 -25.39 6.50 8.95
CA PRO A 110 -26.48 7.45 9.03
C PRO A 110 -26.43 8.54 7.95
N TYR A 111 -25.29 8.65 7.26
CA TYR A 111 -25.12 9.63 6.19
C TYR A 111 -25.42 8.96 4.85
N GLN A 112 -26.38 9.50 4.15
CA GLN A 112 -26.60 9.12 2.76
C GLN A 112 -25.60 9.88 1.89
N ASN A 113 -25.26 9.30 0.74
CA ASN A 113 -24.30 9.93 -0.18
C ASN A 113 -24.69 11.36 -0.56
N GLN A 114 -25.97 11.65 -0.58
CA GLN A 114 -26.52 12.95 -0.92
C GLN A 114 -26.29 14.00 0.17
N GLU A 115 -26.03 13.56 1.39
CA GLU A 115 -25.85 14.45 2.55
C GLU A 115 -24.38 14.81 2.77
N LEU A 116 -23.49 14.17 2.04
CA LEU A 116 -22.04 14.41 2.12
C LEU A 116 -21.57 15.55 1.21
N HIS A 117 -22.48 16.19 0.54
CA HIS A 117 -22.17 17.31 -0.37
C HIS A 117 -22.21 18.66 0.33
#